data_c7199f5ca285de32000c113085b46a2f
#
_entry.id   c7199f5ca285de32000c113085b46a2f
#
_cell.length_a   1.000
_cell.length_b   1.000
_cell.length_c   1.000
_cell.angle_alpha   90.00
_cell.angle_beta   90.00
_cell.angle_gamma   90.00
#
_symmetry.space_group_name_H-M   'P 1'
#
loop_
_entity.id
_entity.type
_entity.pdbx_description
1 polymer ?
#
loop_
_entity_poly.entity_id
_entity_poly.type
_entity_poly.pdbx_seq_one_letter_code
_entity_poly.pdbx_strand_id
1 'polypeptide(L)'
;MNNTESLSKEFMFRAIELAKKGEGRTNPNPLVGAVIVKNGQIIGEGWHHAYGELHAERDALKDCYQRGQNPEGATIYVTLEPCCHFGKQPPCTHALVESKIAHVVVGSRDPNPLVHGKGNAYLREHGVLVSEDFCREECDSLNPIFFHYISTKMPFVALKYAMTLDGKIATKTGESKWISGEKSREFVHVLRNRYAGILAGIGTVLSDDPMLNCRLTNENGELTGRNPVRIICDSDLKIPLESKIVRTAKEIPTIVACVGLVREEAGEKSFQEKKAALENAGVEVIELKGENHRGLLARAKEMRLDNPKSQVNLYELMKILGEKKIDSVLIEGGGAINFSALESKIVNKIYAFVAPKIFGGAAKSPVGGEGVNLPKDAFGFKIKKVSQIGEDVLLELADSTSL
;
A
#
# COMPACT_ATOMS: atom_id res chain seq x y z
N MET A 1 15.59 -44.86 -7.19
CA MET A 1 15.22 -44.32 -8.53
C MET A 1 14.75 -42.90 -8.30
N ASN A 2 15.60 -41.93 -8.57
CA ASN A 2 15.27 -40.52 -8.36
C ASN A 2 14.42 -40.04 -9.56
N ASN A 3 13.10 -40.15 -9.44
CA ASN A 3 12.19 -39.43 -10.31
C ASN A 3 12.19 -37.97 -9.82
N THR A 4 13.13 -37.15 -10.27
CA THR A 4 13.02 -35.72 -10.21
C THR A 4 11.91 -35.34 -11.18
N GLU A 5 10.63 -35.28 -10.68
CA GLU A 5 9.57 -34.60 -11.43
C GLU A 5 10.12 -33.21 -11.83
N SER A 6 10.09 -32.92 -13.12
CA SER A 6 10.51 -31.60 -13.59
C SER A 6 9.61 -30.55 -12.93
N LEU A 7 10.20 -29.54 -12.29
CA LEU A 7 9.43 -28.45 -11.65
C LEU A 7 8.53 -27.79 -12.69
N SER A 8 7.23 -27.66 -12.38
CA SER A 8 6.26 -27.03 -13.28
C SER A 8 5.93 -25.61 -12.83
N LYS A 9 6.07 -24.64 -13.76
CA LYS A 9 5.64 -23.25 -13.53
C LYS A 9 4.15 -23.14 -13.27
N GLU A 10 3.34 -24.03 -13.81
CA GLU A 10 1.89 -24.05 -13.64
C GLU A 10 1.47 -24.07 -12.16
N PHE A 11 2.12 -24.91 -11.34
CA PHE A 11 1.81 -25.00 -9.91
C PHE A 11 2.24 -23.73 -9.14
N MET A 12 3.36 -23.09 -9.51
CA MET A 12 3.76 -21.82 -8.92
C MET A 12 2.80 -20.70 -9.35
N PHE A 13 2.38 -20.65 -10.61
CA PHE A 13 1.38 -19.67 -11.05
C PHE A 13 0.04 -19.89 -10.34
N ARG A 14 -0.35 -21.15 -10.09
CA ARG A 14 -1.53 -21.43 -9.27
C ARG A 14 -1.37 -20.91 -7.82
N ALA A 15 -0.21 -21.09 -7.20
CA ALA A 15 0.08 -20.52 -5.89
C ALA A 15 0.02 -18.97 -5.91
N ILE A 16 0.51 -18.32 -6.98
CA ILE A 16 0.39 -16.86 -7.17
C ILE A 16 -1.07 -16.40 -7.26
N GLU A 17 -1.93 -17.15 -7.98
CA GLU A 17 -3.37 -16.85 -8.05
C GLU A 17 -4.04 -16.95 -6.68
N LEU A 18 -3.69 -17.97 -5.92
CA LEU A 18 -4.20 -18.16 -4.55
C LEU A 18 -3.75 -17.02 -3.64
N ALA A 19 -2.47 -16.63 -3.69
CA ALA A 19 -1.93 -15.52 -2.91
C ALA A 19 -2.74 -14.22 -3.09
N LYS A 20 -3.13 -13.89 -4.32
CA LYS A 20 -3.91 -12.69 -4.65
C LYS A 20 -5.27 -12.61 -3.95
N LYS A 21 -5.86 -13.76 -3.54
CA LYS A 21 -7.13 -13.79 -2.80
C LYS A 21 -7.04 -13.14 -1.41
N GLY A 22 -5.84 -13.03 -0.84
CA GLY A 22 -5.57 -12.36 0.43
C GLY A 22 -5.46 -10.83 0.32
N GLU A 23 -5.52 -10.25 -0.88
CA GLU A 23 -5.29 -8.81 -1.10
C GLU A 23 -6.23 -7.94 -0.26
N GLY A 24 -5.64 -6.94 0.42
CA GLY A 24 -6.34 -6.02 1.30
C GLY A 24 -6.68 -6.56 2.70
N ARG A 25 -6.43 -7.84 3.00
CA ARG A 25 -6.75 -8.46 4.30
C ARG A 25 -5.53 -8.90 5.09
N THR A 26 -4.40 -9.13 4.43
CA THR A 26 -3.19 -9.67 5.08
C THR A 26 -2.31 -8.60 5.72
N ASN A 27 -2.45 -7.33 5.35
CA ASN A 27 -1.58 -6.24 5.84
C ASN A 27 -1.42 -6.26 7.37
N PRO A 28 -0.19 -6.12 7.91
CA PRO A 28 1.08 -5.89 7.22
C PRO A 28 1.82 -7.17 6.79
N ASN A 29 1.18 -8.34 6.83
CA ASN A 29 1.74 -9.61 6.37
C ASN A 29 1.75 -9.68 4.82
N PRO A 30 2.67 -10.49 4.23
CA PRO A 30 2.72 -10.68 2.79
C PRO A 30 1.54 -11.48 2.25
N LEU A 31 1.27 -11.32 0.96
CA LEU A 31 0.44 -12.23 0.18
C LEU A 31 1.23 -13.51 -0.09
N VAL A 32 0.74 -14.63 0.41
CA VAL A 32 1.37 -15.95 0.20
C VAL A 32 0.33 -16.95 -0.26
N GLY A 33 0.71 -17.76 -1.24
CA GLY A 33 -0.06 -18.90 -1.70
C GLY A 33 0.81 -20.15 -1.73
N ALA A 34 0.20 -21.31 -1.52
CA ALA A 34 0.85 -22.61 -1.51
C ALA A 34 0.03 -23.67 -2.21
N VAL A 35 0.69 -24.56 -2.93
CA VAL A 35 0.07 -25.69 -3.64
C VAL A 35 0.87 -26.96 -3.37
N ILE A 36 0.21 -28.00 -2.86
CA ILE A 36 0.81 -29.31 -2.60
C ILE A 36 0.51 -30.24 -3.79
N VAL A 37 1.55 -30.81 -4.36
CA VAL A 37 1.49 -31.66 -5.57
C VAL A 37 2.08 -33.03 -5.26
N LYS A 38 1.38 -34.08 -5.71
CA LYS A 38 1.85 -35.46 -5.62
C LYS A 38 1.46 -36.23 -6.89
N ASN A 39 2.44 -36.88 -7.53
CA ASN A 39 2.26 -37.58 -8.79
C ASN A 39 1.63 -36.71 -9.90
N GLY A 40 2.08 -35.43 -9.99
CA GLY A 40 1.57 -34.47 -10.97
C GLY A 40 0.16 -33.91 -10.70
N GLN A 41 -0.45 -34.26 -9.56
CA GLN A 41 -1.80 -33.79 -9.21
C GLN A 41 -1.77 -32.88 -7.98
N ILE A 42 -2.59 -31.83 -7.99
CA ILE A 42 -2.78 -30.94 -6.84
C ILE A 42 -3.63 -31.68 -5.80
N ILE A 43 -3.06 -31.89 -4.60
CA ILE A 43 -3.71 -32.56 -3.49
C ILE A 43 -4.07 -31.61 -2.34
N GLY A 44 -3.58 -30.37 -2.36
CA GLY A 44 -3.92 -29.35 -1.38
C GLY A 44 -3.56 -27.95 -1.88
N GLU A 45 -4.38 -26.98 -1.54
CA GLU A 45 -4.22 -25.58 -1.90
C GLU A 45 -4.47 -24.68 -0.69
N GLY A 46 -3.71 -23.58 -0.58
CA GLY A 46 -3.89 -22.65 0.53
C GLY A 46 -3.34 -21.28 0.24
N TRP A 47 -3.81 -20.29 0.98
CA TRP A 47 -3.28 -18.92 0.94
C TRP A 47 -3.42 -18.28 2.32
N HIS A 48 -2.68 -17.19 2.53
CA HIS A 48 -2.87 -16.39 3.74
C HIS A 48 -4.12 -15.52 3.60
N HIS A 49 -5.18 -15.85 4.34
CA HIS A 49 -6.51 -15.25 4.19
C HIS A 49 -6.57 -13.84 4.78
N ALA A 50 -6.06 -13.68 6.01
CA ALA A 50 -6.07 -12.42 6.73
C ALA A 50 -5.00 -12.38 7.83
N TYR A 51 -4.64 -11.16 8.28
CA TYR A 51 -3.67 -10.96 9.34
C TYR A 51 -4.03 -11.70 10.63
N GLY A 52 -3.15 -12.60 11.06
CA GLY A 52 -3.32 -13.42 12.27
C GLY A 52 -3.92 -14.80 12.05
N GLU A 53 -4.42 -15.08 10.85
CA GLU A 53 -4.92 -16.41 10.45
C GLU A 53 -3.79 -17.33 9.96
N LEU A 54 -4.14 -18.53 9.49
CA LEU A 54 -3.17 -19.52 9.01
C LEU A 54 -2.31 -18.94 7.87
N HIS A 55 -1.04 -19.33 7.87
CA HIS A 55 -0.17 -19.10 6.71
C HIS A 55 -0.52 -20.09 5.59
N ALA A 56 -0.14 -19.74 4.36
CA ALA A 56 -0.51 -20.47 3.16
C ALA A 56 -0.14 -21.96 3.20
N GLU A 57 1.05 -22.29 3.73
CA GLU A 57 1.55 -23.66 3.82
C GLU A 57 0.68 -24.51 4.77
N ARG A 58 0.29 -23.94 5.91
CA ARG A 58 -0.58 -24.61 6.88
C ARG A 58 -2.00 -24.73 6.37
N ASP A 59 -2.48 -23.73 5.64
CA ASP A 59 -3.80 -23.77 4.99
C ASP A 59 -3.83 -24.83 3.89
N ALA A 60 -2.77 -24.93 3.06
CA ALA A 60 -2.64 -25.97 2.05
C ALA A 60 -2.57 -27.39 2.66
N LEU A 61 -1.86 -27.58 3.78
CA LEU A 61 -1.84 -28.84 4.51
C LEU A 61 -3.22 -29.19 5.07
N LYS A 62 -3.93 -28.21 5.64
CA LYS A 62 -5.30 -28.39 6.13
C LYS A 62 -6.24 -28.84 5.00
N ASP A 63 -6.20 -28.17 3.85
CA ASP A 63 -7.01 -28.54 2.69
C ASP A 63 -6.67 -29.95 2.18
N CYS A 64 -5.36 -30.30 2.13
CA CYS A 64 -4.91 -31.64 1.76
C CYS A 64 -5.54 -32.71 2.66
N TYR A 65 -5.49 -32.53 3.99
CA TYR A 65 -6.11 -33.49 4.92
C TYR A 65 -7.63 -33.51 4.82
N GLN A 66 -8.27 -32.36 4.61
CA GLN A 66 -9.73 -32.31 4.41
C GLN A 66 -10.19 -33.03 3.15
N ARG A 67 -9.35 -33.06 2.10
CA ARG A 67 -9.59 -33.87 0.89
C ARG A 67 -9.29 -35.36 1.11
N GLY A 68 -8.93 -35.81 2.32
CA GLY A 68 -8.53 -37.18 2.62
C GLY A 68 -7.21 -37.62 1.99
N GLN A 69 -6.35 -36.64 1.60
CA GLN A 69 -5.05 -36.86 0.97
C GLN A 69 -3.93 -36.93 2.01
N ASN A 70 -2.82 -37.61 1.64
CA ASN A 70 -1.61 -37.68 2.47
C ASN A 70 -0.46 -36.90 1.81
N PRO A 71 0.04 -35.84 2.45
CA PRO A 71 1.10 -35.01 1.90
C PRO A 71 2.52 -35.63 1.99
N GLU A 72 2.67 -36.77 2.68
CA GLU A 72 3.95 -37.45 2.81
C GLU A 72 4.57 -37.80 1.45
N GLY A 73 5.81 -37.33 1.24
CA GLY A 73 6.54 -37.48 -0.03
C GLY A 73 6.12 -36.53 -1.14
N ALA A 74 5.20 -35.59 -0.88
CA ALA A 74 4.75 -34.61 -1.88
C ALA A 74 5.73 -33.45 -2.06
N THR A 75 5.55 -32.67 -3.12
CA THR A 75 6.20 -31.38 -3.38
C THR A 75 5.22 -30.24 -3.03
N ILE A 76 5.67 -29.23 -2.30
CA ILE A 76 4.90 -27.99 -2.09
C ILE A 76 5.56 -26.85 -2.84
N TYR A 77 4.75 -26.09 -3.60
CA TYR A 77 5.12 -24.82 -4.21
C TYR A 77 4.60 -23.70 -3.33
N VAL A 78 5.47 -22.78 -2.93
CA VAL A 78 5.11 -21.64 -2.07
C VAL A 78 5.71 -20.36 -2.62
N THR A 79 4.92 -19.30 -2.67
CA THR A 79 5.32 -18.03 -3.31
C THR A 79 6.36 -17.24 -2.52
N LEU A 80 6.56 -17.54 -1.24
CA LEU A 80 7.52 -16.87 -0.34
C LEU A 80 8.19 -17.90 0.57
N GLU A 81 9.43 -17.66 0.97
CA GLU A 81 10.18 -18.50 1.89
C GLU A 81 9.40 -18.81 3.18
N PRO A 82 9.21 -20.11 3.55
CA PRO A 82 8.47 -20.51 4.74
C PRO A 82 9.10 -19.98 6.03
N CYS A 83 8.29 -19.44 6.93
CA CYS A 83 8.74 -18.88 8.19
C CYS A 83 9.28 -19.98 9.13
N CYS A 84 10.39 -19.66 9.86
CA CYS A 84 11.05 -20.53 10.82
C CYS A 84 11.00 -20.01 12.27
N HIS A 85 10.31 -18.91 12.53
CA HIS A 85 10.21 -18.31 13.86
C HIS A 85 8.78 -18.41 14.40
N PHE A 86 8.65 -18.41 15.73
CA PHE A 86 7.35 -18.35 16.41
C PHE A 86 6.84 -16.90 16.37
N GLY A 87 5.72 -16.69 15.68
CA GLY A 87 4.99 -15.45 15.66
C GLY A 87 3.60 -15.63 16.30
N LYS A 88 2.55 -15.11 15.66
CA LYS A 88 1.16 -15.42 16.05
C LYS A 88 0.78 -16.87 15.73
N GLN A 89 1.45 -17.47 14.75
CA GLN A 89 1.32 -18.85 14.35
C GLN A 89 2.63 -19.59 14.58
N PRO A 90 2.62 -20.93 14.84
CA PRO A 90 3.82 -21.73 14.87
C PRO A 90 4.53 -21.74 13.49
N PRO A 91 5.86 -21.98 13.45
CA PRO A 91 6.62 -21.98 12.21
C PRO A 91 6.06 -22.89 11.12
N CYS A 92 6.00 -22.41 9.88
CA CYS A 92 5.55 -23.22 8.75
C CYS A 92 6.54 -24.34 8.43
N THR A 93 7.84 -24.08 8.58
CA THR A 93 8.87 -25.09 8.38
C THR A 93 8.68 -26.34 9.23
N HIS A 94 8.24 -26.19 10.49
CA HIS A 94 7.92 -27.34 11.37
C HIS A 94 6.76 -28.15 10.82
N ALA A 95 5.67 -27.49 10.39
CA ALA A 95 4.52 -28.19 9.84
C ALA A 95 4.86 -28.98 8.56
N LEU A 96 5.73 -28.43 7.71
CA LEU A 96 6.19 -29.11 6.49
C LEU A 96 7.03 -30.36 6.81
N VAL A 97 7.94 -30.27 7.79
CA VAL A 97 8.75 -31.41 8.23
C VAL A 97 7.88 -32.48 8.89
N GLU A 98 6.99 -32.11 9.81
CA GLU A 98 6.04 -33.03 10.49
C GLU A 98 5.13 -33.74 9.49
N SER A 99 4.70 -33.06 8.43
CA SER A 99 3.88 -33.60 7.37
C SER A 99 4.67 -34.42 6.34
N LYS A 100 6.01 -34.58 6.55
CA LYS A 100 6.93 -35.33 5.69
C LYS A 100 6.89 -34.89 4.23
N ILE A 101 6.75 -33.60 3.98
CA ILE A 101 6.93 -33.03 2.64
C ILE A 101 8.36 -33.35 2.17
N ALA A 102 8.48 -33.90 0.96
CA ALA A 102 9.79 -34.27 0.42
C ALA A 102 10.54 -33.11 -0.25
N HIS A 103 9.80 -32.17 -0.85
CA HIS A 103 10.38 -31.07 -1.62
C HIS A 103 9.59 -29.79 -1.43
N VAL A 104 10.28 -28.68 -1.15
CA VAL A 104 9.73 -27.33 -1.08
C VAL A 104 10.30 -26.49 -2.22
N VAL A 105 9.45 -25.97 -3.08
CA VAL A 105 9.79 -25.08 -4.19
C VAL A 105 9.39 -23.66 -3.80
N VAL A 106 10.38 -22.81 -3.57
CA VAL A 106 10.22 -21.45 -3.07
C VAL A 106 10.32 -20.44 -4.21
N GLY A 107 9.36 -19.53 -4.29
CA GLY A 107 9.35 -18.42 -5.25
C GLY A 107 10.30 -17.29 -4.81
N SER A 108 9.84 -16.43 -3.93
CA SER A 108 10.61 -15.30 -3.39
C SER A 108 11.36 -15.65 -2.11
N ARG A 109 12.50 -15.00 -1.89
CA ARG A 109 13.18 -14.98 -0.60
C ARG A 109 12.54 -13.97 0.33
N ASP A 110 12.42 -14.29 1.61
CA ASP A 110 11.91 -13.33 2.58
C ASP A 110 13.01 -12.34 2.99
N PRO A 111 12.85 -11.02 2.78
CA PRO A 111 13.83 -10.02 3.19
C PRO A 111 13.85 -9.78 4.71
N ASN A 112 12.90 -10.36 5.47
CA ASN A 112 12.83 -10.22 6.92
C ASN A 112 14.07 -10.85 7.57
N PRO A 113 14.90 -10.11 8.33
CA PRO A 113 16.10 -10.66 8.99
C PRO A 113 15.83 -11.84 9.94
N LEU A 114 14.60 -11.99 10.39
CA LEU A 114 14.18 -13.14 11.22
C LEU A 114 14.00 -14.42 10.41
N VAL A 115 13.75 -14.32 9.10
CA VAL A 115 13.49 -15.45 8.19
C VAL A 115 14.67 -15.66 7.24
N HIS A 116 15.05 -14.68 6.50
CA HIS A 116 16.03 -14.62 5.41
C HIS A 116 17.02 -15.81 5.35
N GLY A 117 16.72 -16.79 4.52
CA GLY A 117 17.53 -18.01 4.33
C GLY A 117 17.43 -19.05 5.45
N LYS A 118 16.91 -18.70 6.64
CA LYS A 118 16.85 -19.60 7.80
C LYS A 118 15.76 -20.64 7.65
N GLY A 119 14.63 -20.30 7.00
CA GLY A 119 13.55 -21.25 6.72
C GLY A 119 14.04 -22.35 5.79
N ASN A 120 14.70 -21.98 4.71
CA ASN A 120 15.26 -22.91 3.73
C ASN A 120 16.40 -23.77 4.33
N ALA A 121 17.25 -23.18 5.18
CA ALA A 121 18.30 -23.91 5.89
C ALA A 121 17.69 -24.96 6.84
N TYR A 122 16.71 -24.57 7.66
CA TYR A 122 16.03 -25.49 8.57
C TYR A 122 15.41 -26.69 7.83
N LEU A 123 14.73 -26.46 6.69
CA LEU A 123 14.15 -27.54 5.89
C LEU A 123 15.22 -28.51 5.38
N ARG A 124 16.35 -28.00 4.86
CA ARG A 124 17.48 -28.84 4.37
C ARG A 124 18.12 -29.67 5.50
N GLU A 125 18.30 -29.07 6.68
CA GLU A 125 18.82 -29.76 7.87
C GLU A 125 17.94 -30.94 8.32
N HIS A 126 16.61 -30.85 8.01
CA HIS A 126 15.65 -31.91 8.32
C HIS A 126 15.35 -32.84 7.13
N GLY A 127 16.22 -32.85 6.12
CA GLY A 127 16.15 -33.79 5.01
C GLY A 127 15.15 -33.43 3.91
N VAL A 128 14.58 -32.22 3.93
CA VAL A 128 13.64 -31.75 2.90
C VAL A 128 14.46 -31.12 1.75
N LEU A 129 14.18 -31.54 0.51
CA LEU A 129 14.76 -30.88 -0.67
C LEU A 129 14.17 -29.47 -0.82
N VAL A 130 15.02 -28.48 -1.11
CA VAL A 130 14.59 -27.09 -1.30
C VAL A 130 15.15 -26.51 -2.60
N SER A 131 14.24 -26.12 -3.50
CA SER A 131 14.55 -25.33 -4.72
C SER A 131 14.14 -23.87 -4.50
N GLU A 132 15.05 -22.94 -4.70
CA GLU A 132 14.85 -21.51 -4.45
C GLU A 132 14.73 -20.72 -5.77
N ASP A 133 14.19 -19.50 -5.69
CA ASP A 133 14.11 -18.53 -6.77
C ASP A 133 13.30 -19.03 -8.00
N PHE A 134 12.35 -19.93 -7.76
CA PHE A 134 11.51 -20.48 -8.84
C PHE A 134 10.38 -19.52 -9.22
N CYS A 135 10.35 -19.00 -10.43
CA CYS A 135 9.47 -17.90 -10.88
C CYS A 135 9.59 -16.67 -9.98
N ARG A 136 10.83 -16.30 -9.62
CA ARG A 136 11.11 -15.28 -8.61
C ARG A 136 10.50 -13.93 -8.94
N GLU A 137 10.66 -13.44 -10.17
CA GLU A 137 10.16 -12.13 -10.59
C GLU A 137 8.64 -12.03 -10.43
N GLU A 138 7.92 -13.07 -10.80
CA GLU A 138 6.46 -13.14 -10.67
C GLU A 138 6.04 -13.19 -9.20
N CYS A 139 6.76 -13.93 -8.36
CA CYS A 139 6.52 -14.01 -6.92
C CYS A 139 6.88 -12.69 -6.21
N ASP A 140 8.02 -12.07 -6.53
CA ASP A 140 8.42 -10.77 -5.98
C ASP A 140 7.38 -9.68 -6.30
N SER A 141 6.76 -9.75 -7.49
CA SER A 141 5.73 -8.80 -7.91
C SER A 141 4.45 -8.80 -7.05
N LEU A 142 4.21 -9.88 -6.28
CA LEU A 142 3.08 -9.95 -5.34
C LEU A 142 3.24 -9.00 -4.16
N ASN A 143 4.46 -8.84 -3.66
CA ASN A 143 4.72 -8.31 -2.32
C ASN A 143 5.60 -7.03 -2.26
N PRO A 144 5.51 -6.07 -3.20
CA PRO A 144 6.35 -4.87 -3.15
C PRO A 144 6.09 -4.03 -1.88
N ILE A 145 4.85 -4.01 -1.38
CA ILE A 145 4.47 -3.34 -0.13
C ILE A 145 5.21 -3.99 1.05
N PHE A 146 5.07 -5.30 1.20
CA PHE A 146 5.70 -6.04 2.30
C PHE A 146 7.23 -5.91 2.26
N PHE A 147 7.84 -6.10 1.09
CA PHE A 147 9.31 -6.02 0.95
C PHE A 147 9.85 -4.64 1.31
N HIS A 148 9.18 -3.59 0.87
CA HIS A 148 9.54 -2.23 1.26
C HIS A 148 9.39 -2.00 2.76
N TYR A 149 8.22 -2.33 3.32
CA TYR A 149 7.92 -2.08 4.72
C TYR A 149 8.82 -2.88 5.67
N ILE A 150 9.04 -4.17 5.40
CA ILE A 150 9.85 -5.01 6.29
C ILE A 150 11.32 -4.58 6.30
N SER A 151 11.83 -4.07 5.17
CA SER A 151 13.22 -3.63 5.02
C SER A 151 13.44 -2.21 5.55
N THR A 152 12.48 -1.29 5.39
CA THR A 152 12.66 0.13 5.71
C THR A 152 11.92 0.58 6.96
N LYS A 153 10.90 -0.16 7.39
CA LYS A 153 9.91 0.22 8.41
C LYS A 153 9.09 1.47 8.02
N MET A 154 9.17 1.89 6.77
CA MET A 154 8.40 2.98 6.19
C MET A 154 7.24 2.44 5.36
N PRO A 155 6.07 3.10 5.33
CA PRO A 155 5.00 2.74 4.41
C PRO A 155 5.46 2.77 2.95
N PHE A 156 5.00 1.82 2.15
CA PHE A 156 5.10 1.90 0.70
C PHE A 156 4.09 2.94 0.19
N VAL A 157 4.58 4.01 -0.42
CA VAL A 157 3.75 5.15 -0.84
C VAL A 157 3.43 5.05 -2.33
N ALA A 158 2.14 5.00 -2.65
CA ALA A 158 1.65 5.16 -4.01
C ALA A 158 0.94 6.50 -4.19
N LEU A 159 1.26 7.18 -5.28
CA LEU A 159 0.60 8.40 -5.70
C LEU A 159 -0.43 8.08 -6.79
N LYS A 160 -1.69 8.46 -6.59
CA LYS A 160 -2.73 8.27 -7.60
C LYS A 160 -3.35 9.60 -8.01
N TYR A 161 -3.45 9.81 -9.31
CA TYR A 161 -4.22 10.92 -9.87
C TYR A 161 -4.94 10.52 -11.16
N ALA A 162 -5.98 11.30 -11.50
CA ALA A 162 -6.66 11.21 -12.78
C ALA A 162 -6.60 12.57 -13.45
N MET A 163 -6.26 12.60 -14.72
CA MET A 163 -6.12 13.83 -15.50
C MET A 163 -6.70 13.67 -16.90
N THR A 164 -6.98 14.79 -17.55
CA THR A 164 -7.26 14.84 -18.98
C THR A 164 -5.98 14.58 -19.80
N LEU A 165 -6.12 14.36 -21.11
CA LEU A 165 -4.99 14.15 -22.02
C LEU A 165 -4.03 15.33 -22.03
N ASP A 166 -4.52 16.55 -21.81
CA ASP A 166 -3.73 17.78 -21.67
C ASP A 166 -3.31 18.09 -20.22
N GLY A 167 -3.36 17.08 -19.31
CA GLY A 167 -2.80 17.16 -17.97
C GLY A 167 -3.59 18.02 -16.97
N LYS A 168 -4.91 18.07 -17.06
CA LYS A 168 -5.75 18.86 -16.15
C LYS A 168 -6.58 17.99 -15.21
N ILE A 169 -6.72 18.43 -13.95
CA ILE A 169 -7.53 17.75 -12.91
C ILE A 169 -8.83 18.48 -12.58
N ALA A 170 -9.10 19.58 -13.23
CA ALA A 170 -10.34 20.36 -13.11
C ALA A 170 -10.49 21.27 -14.34
N THR A 171 -11.70 21.78 -14.57
CA THR A 171 -11.98 22.86 -15.54
C THR A 171 -11.46 24.22 -15.01
N LYS A 172 -11.55 25.27 -15.81
CA LYS A 172 -11.21 26.64 -15.39
C LYS A 172 -12.06 27.16 -14.20
N THR A 173 -13.25 26.61 -14.01
CA THR A 173 -14.17 26.92 -12.90
C THR A 173 -13.96 26.06 -11.67
N GLY A 174 -13.07 25.04 -11.75
CA GLY A 174 -12.79 24.13 -10.64
C GLY A 174 -13.60 22.82 -10.66
N GLU A 175 -14.51 22.62 -11.62
CA GLU A 175 -15.27 21.39 -11.76
C GLU A 175 -14.37 20.21 -12.13
N SER A 176 -14.43 19.12 -11.35
CA SER A 176 -13.59 17.92 -11.53
C SER A 176 -14.37 16.63 -11.75
N LYS A 177 -15.70 16.65 -11.56
CA LYS A 177 -16.54 15.44 -11.65
C LYS A 177 -17.23 15.36 -13.02
N TRP A 178 -16.97 14.36 -13.88
CA TRP A 178 -16.00 13.27 -13.70
C TRP A 178 -14.96 13.36 -14.82
N ILE A 179 -13.70 13.36 -14.45
CA ILE A 179 -12.59 13.33 -15.42
C ILE A 179 -12.48 11.92 -15.99
N SER A 180 -12.21 10.94 -15.13
CA SER A 180 -12.05 9.53 -15.49
C SER A 180 -13.38 8.80 -15.62
N GLY A 181 -13.38 7.74 -16.42
CA GLY A 181 -14.52 6.85 -16.64
C GLY A 181 -14.89 6.02 -15.42
N GLU A 182 -16.02 5.31 -15.49
CA GLU A 182 -16.56 4.49 -14.40
C GLU A 182 -15.62 3.35 -13.99
N LYS A 183 -15.12 2.59 -14.97
CA LYS A 183 -14.16 1.48 -14.73
C LYS A 183 -12.89 1.92 -14.03
N SER A 184 -12.40 3.13 -14.33
CA SER A 184 -11.25 3.72 -13.62
C SER A 184 -11.60 4.04 -12.17
N ARG A 185 -12.80 4.54 -11.89
CA ARG A 185 -13.27 4.81 -10.51
C ARG A 185 -13.48 3.51 -9.72
N GLU A 186 -13.96 2.44 -10.36
CA GLU A 186 -14.02 1.10 -9.74
C GLU A 186 -12.61 0.60 -9.38
N PHE A 187 -11.66 0.73 -10.30
CA PHE A 187 -10.27 0.34 -10.03
C PHE A 187 -9.64 1.14 -8.87
N VAL A 188 -10.01 2.40 -8.67
CA VAL A 188 -9.59 3.18 -7.50
C VAL A 188 -10.07 2.53 -6.19
N HIS A 189 -11.24 1.89 -6.17
CA HIS A 189 -11.69 1.15 -4.99
C HIS A 189 -10.88 -0.13 -4.76
N VAL A 190 -10.39 -0.78 -5.82
CA VAL A 190 -9.41 -1.88 -5.69
C VAL A 190 -8.11 -1.36 -5.03
N LEU A 191 -7.62 -0.21 -5.45
CA LEU A 191 -6.45 0.41 -4.81
C LEU A 191 -6.73 0.75 -3.33
N ARG A 192 -7.88 1.33 -3.02
CA ARG A 192 -8.26 1.64 -1.62
C ARG A 192 -8.38 0.39 -0.73
N ASN A 193 -8.76 -0.75 -1.30
CA ASN A 193 -8.75 -2.03 -0.59
C ASN A 193 -7.33 -2.54 -0.34
N ARG A 194 -6.44 -2.36 -1.32
CA ARG A 194 -5.06 -2.85 -1.29
C ARG A 194 -4.18 -2.12 -0.28
N TYR A 195 -4.27 -0.77 -0.23
CA TYR A 195 -3.42 0.07 0.63
C TYR A 195 -4.00 0.18 2.04
N ALA A 196 -3.11 0.12 3.07
CA ALA A 196 -3.52 0.20 4.47
C ALA A 196 -4.01 1.60 4.86
N GLY A 197 -3.46 2.65 4.27
CA GLY A 197 -3.85 4.04 4.48
C GLY A 197 -4.19 4.77 3.19
N ILE A 198 -5.06 5.78 3.29
CA ILE A 198 -5.35 6.75 2.22
C ILE A 198 -5.06 8.15 2.73
N LEU A 199 -4.24 8.90 2.01
CA LEU A 199 -3.81 10.24 2.40
C LEU A 199 -4.33 11.28 1.42
N ALA A 200 -4.89 12.36 1.97
CA ALA A 200 -5.30 13.55 1.22
C ALA A 200 -4.90 14.84 1.96
N GLY A 201 -4.75 15.92 1.22
CA GLY A 201 -4.59 17.25 1.79
C GLY A 201 -5.93 17.85 2.20
N ILE A 202 -5.92 18.77 3.19
CA ILE A 202 -7.12 19.46 3.65
C ILE A 202 -7.89 20.16 2.53
N GLY A 203 -7.20 20.67 1.51
CA GLY A 203 -7.86 21.29 0.36
C GLY A 203 -8.84 20.38 -0.35
N THR A 204 -8.56 19.08 -0.43
CA THR A 204 -9.47 18.07 -1.01
C THR A 204 -10.71 17.89 -0.14
N VAL A 205 -10.54 17.91 1.19
CA VAL A 205 -11.67 17.79 2.12
C VAL A 205 -12.58 19.00 2.04
N LEU A 206 -12.01 20.19 1.99
CA LEU A 206 -12.75 21.45 1.92
C LEU A 206 -13.51 21.64 0.58
N SER A 207 -12.95 21.11 -0.53
CA SER A 207 -13.59 21.26 -1.84
C SER A 207 -14.65 20.20 -2.12
N ASP A 208 -14.41 18.94 -1.73
CA ASP A 208 -15.17 17.79 -2.23
C ASP A 208 -15.95 17.06 -1.14
N ASP A 209 -15.67 17.32 0.14
CA ASP A 209 -16.20 16.58 1.31
C ASP A 209 -16.26 15.07 1.05
N PRO A 210 -15.11 14.43 0.73
CA PRO A 210 -15.07 13.05 0.30
C PRO A 210 -15.18 12.10 1.49
N MET A 211 -15.67 10.87 1.25
CA MET A 211 -15.66 9.79 2.26
C MET A 211 -14.30 9.10 2.39
N LEU A 212 -13.49 9.08 1.34
CA LEU A 212 -12.22 8.35 1.25
C LEU A 212 -12.31 6.89 1.74
N ASN A 213 -13.41 6.22 1.44
CA ASN A 213 -13.70 4.85 1.82
C ASN A 213 -13.58 3.89 0.63
N CYS A 214 -13.48 2.61 0.91
CA CYS A 214 -13.57 1.53 -0.09
C CYS A 214 -15.05 1.17 -0.31
N ARG A 215 -15.46 1.01 -1.57
CA ARG A 215 -16.81 0.60 -1.97
C ARG A 215 -16.77 -0.55 -2.98
N LEU A 216 -15.84 -1.50 -2.77
CA LEU A 216 -15.85 -2.74 -3.54
C LEU A 216 -17.05 -3.58 -3.14
N THR A 217 -17.74 -4.12 -4.13
CA THR A 217 -18.86 -5.04 -3.94
C THR A 217 -18.59 -6.37 -4.63
N ASN A 218 -19.21 -7.44 -4.12
CA ASN A 218 -19.30 -8.73 -4.82
C ASN A 218 -20.42 -8.70 -5.88
N GLU A 219 -20.64 -9.81 -6.55
CA GLU A 219 -21.69 -9.97 -7.56
C GLU A 219 -23.11 -9.73 -7.00
N ASN A 220 -23.31 -9.89 -5.69
CA ASN A 220 -24.57 -9.66 -5.00
C ASN A 220 -24.74 -8.22 -4.54
N GLY A 221 -23.77 -7.32 -4.81
CA GLY A 221 -23.80 -5.91 -4.37
C GLY A 221 -23.40 -5.69 -2.91
N GLU A 222 -22.94 -6.70 -2.20
CA GLU A 222 -22.48 -6.59 -0.81
C GLU A 222 -21.07 -6.02 -0.74
N LEU A 223 -20.81 -5.11 0.21
CA LEU A 223 -19.49 -4.52 0.43
C LEU A 223 -18.49 -5.59 0.91
N THR A 224 -17.42 -5.78 0.16
CA THR A 224 -16.38 -6.80 0.46
C THR A 224 -15.02 -6.20 0.76
N GLY A 225 -14.81 -4.94 0.38
CA GLY A 225 -13.53 -4.25 0.57
C GLY A 225 -13.32 -3.75 2.00
N ARG A 226 -12.06 -3.72 2.44
CA ARG A 226 -11.65 -3.09 3.69
C ARG A 226 -11.46 -1.58 3.49
N ASN A 227 -11.95 -0.77 4.43
CA ASN A 227 -11.63 0.65 4.44
C ASN A 227 -10.17 0.89 4.87
N PRO A 228 -9.40 1.71 4.12
CA PRO A 228 -8.09 2.18 4.57
C PRO A 228 -8.23 3.14 5.76
N VAL A 229 -7.18 3.26 6.55
CA VAL A 229 -7.05 4.36 7.54
C VAL A 229 -6.99 5.67 6.78
N ARG A 230 -7.89 6.61 7.08
CA ARG A 230 -7.92 7.93 6.43
C ARG A 230 -6.90 8.86 7.10
N ILE A 231 -6.06 9.51 6.30
CA ILE A 231 -4.98 10.38 6.78
C ILE A 231 -5.14 11.73 6.08
N ILE A 232 -5.39 12.77 6.86
CA ILE A 232 -5.59 14.13 6.34
C ILE A 232 -4.43 15.01 6.79
N CYS A 233 -3.69 15.58 5.83
CA CYS A 233 -2.67 16.59 6.11
C CYS A 233 -3.34 17.96 6.22
N ASP A 234 -3.41 18.48 7.44
CA ASP A 234 -4.09 19.72 7.79
C ASP A 234 -3.28 20.50 8.82
N SER A 235 -2.31 21.28 8.35
CA SER A 235 -1.34 21.98 9.20
C SER A 235 -1.98 22.81 10.33
N ASP A 236 -3.16 23.39 10.10
CA ASP A 236 -3.81 24.34 11.00
C ASP A 236 -5.12 23.83 11.61
N LEU A 237 -5.45 22.54 11.48
CA LEU A 237 -6.73 21.93 11.89
C LEU A 237 -7.98 22.64 11.33
N LYS A 238 -7.94 22.97 10.03
CA LYS A 238 -9.06 23.61 9.31
C LYS A 238 -10.21 22.68 8.97
N ILE A 239 -10.02 21.36 9.14
CA ILE A 239 -11.03 20.36 8.81
C ILE A 239 -12.35 20.66 9.53
N PRO A 240 -13.49 20.77 8.83
CA PRO A 240 -14.78 21.02 9.46
C PRO A 240 -15.20 19.80 10.32
N LEU A 241 -15.71 20.04 11.52
CA LEU A 241 -16.28 18.98 12.38
C LEU A 241 -17.44 18.25 11.70
N GLU A 242 -18.16 18.97 10.83
CA GLU A 242 -19.31 18.47 10.06
C GLU A 242 -18.92 17.66 8.82
N SER A 243 -17.62 17.62 8.46
CA SER A 243 -17.19 16.88 7.29
C SER A 243 -17.49 15.38 7.43
N LYS A 244 -17.83 14.72 6.32
CA LYS A 244 -18.12 13.27 6.31
C LYS A 244 -17.00 12.43 6.94
N ILE A 245 -15.76 12.84 6.75
CA ILE A 245 -14.59 12.18 7.32
C ILE A 245 -14.65 12.20 8.85
N VAL A 246 -14.91 13.36 9.47
CA VAL A 246 -14.98 13.51 10.92
C VAL A 246 -16.20 12.79 11.48
N ARG A 247 -17.38 12.98 10.89
CA ARG A 247 -18.63 12.35 11.35
C ARG A 247 -18.60 10.83 11.35
N THR A 248 -17.79 10.23 10.50
CA THR A 248 -17.64 8.76 10.40
C THR A 248 -16.31 8.25 10.99
N ALA A 249 -15.62 9.05 11.80
CA ALA A 249 -14.30 8.67 12.33
C ALA A 249 -14.35 7.51 13.33
N LYS A 250 -15.49 7.32 14.02
CA LYS A 250 -15.71 6.17 14.91
C LYS A 250 -15.91 4.85 14.16
N GLU A 251 -16.33 4.91 12.90
CA GLU A 251 -16.57 3.73 12.05
C GLU A 251 -15.33 3.40 11.20
N ILE A 252 -14.68 4.44 10.66
CA ILE A 252 -13.50 4.30 9.79
C ILE A 252 -12.34 5.05 10.43
N PRO A 253 -11.26 4.36 10.85
CA PRO A 253 -10.11 4.97 11.50
C PRO A 253 -9.61 6.19 10.73
N THR A 254 -9.43 7.30 11.43
CA THR A 254 -9.09 8.60 10.83
C THR A 254 -7.99 9.28 11.62
N ILE A 255 -6.97 9.72 10.92
CA ILE A 255 -5.83 10.48 11.43
C ILE A 255 -5.84 11.87 10.77
N VAL A 256 -5.68 12.92 11.57
CA VAL A 256 -5.39 14.27 11.08
C VAL A 256 -3.99 14.63 11.52
N ALA A 257 -3.10 14.85 10.56
CA ALA A 257 -1.73 15.30 10.80
C ALA A 257 -1.66 16.82 10.71
N CYS A 258 -1.22 17.44 11.78
CA CYS A 258 -1.07 18.89 11.87
C CYS A 258 0.34 19.30 12.33
N VAL A 259 0.61 20.58 12.35
CA VAL A 259 1.90 21.11 12.78
C VAL A 259 1.77 21.77 14.15
N GLY A 260 2.56 21.30 15.11
CA GLY A 260 2.71 21.91 16.41
C GLY A 260 3.51 23.23 16.28
N LEU A 261 2.82 24.34 16.13
CA LEU A 261 3.44 25.67 16.08
C LEU A 261 3.34 26.32 17.45
N VAL A 262 4.32 27.16 17.79
CA VAL A 262 4.17 28.13 18.88
C VAL A 262 3.16 29.19 18.42
N ARG A 263 1.98 29.23 19.03
CA ARG A 263 0.91 30.17 18.75
C ARG A 263 0.82 31.20 19.87
N GLU A 264 0.26 32.37 19.57
CA GLU A 264 -0.18 33.30 20.61
C GLU A 264 -1.27 32.64 21.48
N GLU A 265 -1.42 33.05 22.77
CA GLU A 265 -2.30 32.40 23.75
C GLU A 265 -3.73 32.15 23.22
N ALA A 266 -4.34 33.13 22.56
CA ALA A 266 -5.69 33.00 22.00
C ALA A 266 -5.74 31.96 20.86
N GLY A 267 -4.73 31.91 20.01
CA GLY A 267 -4.61 30.93 18.92
C GLY A 267 -4.33 29.54 19.44
N GLU A 268 -3.55 29.41 20.51
CA GLU A 268 -3.27 28.13 21.16
C GLU A 268 -4.53 27.55 21.79
N LYS A 269 -5.31 28.35 22.51
CA LYS A 269 -6.58 27.92 23.11
C LYS A 269 -7.55 27.41 22.05
N SER A 270 -7.75 28.15 20.97
CA SER A 270 -8.62 27.74 19.86
C SER A 270 -8.15 26.45 19.18
N PHE A 271 -6.85 26.26 19.05
CA PHE A 271 -6.27 25.05 18.49
C PHE A 271 -6.53 23.83 19.39
N GLN A 272 -6.31 23.97 20.70
CA GLN A 272 -6.54 22.90 21.67
C GLN A 272 -8.03 22.53 21.79
N GLU A 273 -8.94 23.51 21.75
CA GLU A 273 -10.38 23.27 21.69
C GLU A 273 -10.78 22.49 20.44
N LYS A 274 -10.24 22.87 19.28
CA LYS A 274 -10.47 22.17 18.01
C LYS A 274 -9.92 20.76 18.01
N LYS A 275 -8.71 20.56 18.53
CA LYS A 275 -8.09 19.25 18.70
C LYS A 275 -8.95 18.34 19.57
N ALA A 276 -9.33 18.82 20.75
CA ALA A 276 -10.20 18.07 21.67
C ALA A 276 -11.54 17.69 21.02
N ALA A 277 -12.15 18.59 20.23
CA ALA A 277 -13.39 18.31 19.52
C ALA A 277 -13.21 17.20 18.45
N LEU A 278 -12.10 17.19 17.72
CA LEU A 278 -11.76 16.15 16.75
C LEU A 278 -11.53 14.80 17.45
N GLU A 279 -10.77 14.78 18.55
CA GLU A 279 -10.51 13.56 19.33
C GLU A 279 -11.81 12.98 19.92
N ASN A 280 -12.70 13.81 20.43
CA ASN A 280 -14.04 13.41 20.90
C ASN A 280 -14.91 12.83 19.76
N ALA A 281 -14.72 13.28 18.55
CA ALA A 281 -15.37 12.72 17.36
C ALA A 281 -14.77 11.38 16.90
N GLY A 282 -13.65 10.94 17.51
CA GLY A 282 -12.96 9.68 17.17
C GLY A 282 -11.81 9.84 16.16
N VAL A 283 -11.37 11.07 15.91
CA VAL A 283 -10.21 11.36 15.07
C VAL A 283 -8.94 11.31 15.92
N GLU A 284 -7.91 10.60 15.46
CA GLU A 284 -6.58 10.69 16.06
C GLU A 284 -5.87 11.92 15.49
N VAL A 285 -5.40 12.83 16.36
CA VAL A 285 -4.65 14.02 15.95
C VAL A 285 -3.15 13.81 16.21
N ILE A 286 -2.35 13.83 15.14
CA ILE A 286 -0.89 13.73 15.21
C ILE A 286 -0.29 15.12 15.01
N GLU A 287 0.35 15.64 16.05
CA GLU A 287 1.12 16.87 15.97
C GLU A 287 2.56 16.57 15.58
N LEU A 288 2.95 16.99 14.39
CA LEU A 288 4.33 16.94 13.94
C LEU A 288 5.07 18.18 14.42
N LYS A 289 6.35 18.01 14.77
CA LYS A 289 7.18 19.16 15.11
C LYS A 289 7.34 20.04 13.88
N GLY A 290 6.89 21.29 13.97
CA GLY A 290 7.16 22.29 12.95
C GLY A 290 8.67 22.52 12.83
N GLU A 291 9.17 22.82 11.63
CA GLU A 291 10.52 23.34 11.49
C GLU A 291 10.64 24.58 12.41
N ASN A 292 11.76 24.71 13.13
CA ASN A 292 12.01 25.91 13.93
C ASN A 292 11.80 27.15 13.07
N HIS A 293 11.06 28.12 13.60
CA HIS A 293 10.73 29.38 12.91
C HIS A 293 11.96 30.05 12.23
N ARG A 294 13.16 29.83 12.78
CA ARG A 294 14.44 30.28 12.16
C ARG A 294 14.78 29.50 10.88
N GLY A 295 14.53 28.19 10.83
CA GLY A 295 14.76 27.36 9.63
C GLY A 295 13.75 27.68 8.53
N LEU A 296 12.48 27.88 8.89
CA LEU A 296 11.43 28.34 7.98
C LEU A 296 11.73 29.72 7.40
N LEU A 297 12.17 30.67 8.23
CA LEU A 297 12.57 32.03 7.79
C LEU A 297 13.82 31.99 6.91
N ALA A 298 14.79 31.11 7.19
CA ALA A 298 15.97 30.94 6.35
C ALA A 298 15.59 30.42 4.96
N ARG A 299 14.78 29.37 4.93
CA ARG A 299 14.24 28.76 3.68
C ARG A 299 13.35 29.73 2.89
N ALA A 300 12.51 30.50 3.61
CA ALA A 300 11.70 31.56 2.99
C ALA A 300 12.51 32.67 2.39
N LYS A 301 13.61 33.09 3.05
CA LYS A 301 14.55 34.10 2.49
C LYS A 301 15.26 33.57 1.25
N GLU A 302 15.69 32.31 1.24
CA GLU A 302 16.29 31.68 0.07
C GLU A 302 15.28 31.55 -1.08
N MET A 303 14.00 31.25 -0.78
CA MET A 303 12.93 31.04 -1.75
C MET A 303 12.10 32.30 -2.06
N ARG A 304 12.44 33.46 -1.48
CA ARG A 304 11.70 34.73 -1.64
C ARG A 304 10.19 34.63 -1.33
N LEU A 305 9.84 33.84 -0.34
CA LEU A 305 8.44 33.66 0.10
C LEU A 305 8.08 34.69 1.16
N ASP A 306 7.07 35.50 0.94
CA ASP A 306 6.63 36.55 1.85
C ASP A 306 6.01 35.99 3.16
N ASN A 307 5.59 34.75 3.20
CA ASN A 307 5.04 34.13 4.39
C ASN A 307 5.14 32.57 4.31
N PRO A 308 6.22 31.95 4.84
CA PRO A 308 6.37 30.51 4.81
C PRO A 308 5.32 29.86 5.74
N LYS A 309 4.30 29.26 5.16
CA LYS A 309 3.37 28.44 5.92
C LYS A 309 4.08 27.14 6.31
N SER A 310 4.09 26.84 7.61
CA SER A 310 4.52 25.55 8.09
C SER A 310 3.65 24.46 7.44
N GLN A 311 4.27 23.48 6.84
CA GLN A 311 3.58 22.35 6.20
C GLN A 311 3.88 21.06 6.97
N VAL A 312 2.95 20.11 6.90
CA VAL A 312 3.15 18.77 7.43
C VAL A 312 4.36 18.13 6.76
N ASN A 313 5.37 17.76 7.55
CA ASN A 313 6.52 17.02 7.06
C ASN A 313 6.10 15.57 6.74
N LEU A 314 5.96 15.26 5.43
CA LEU A 314 5.48 13.95 4.98
C LEU A 314 6.45 12.82 5.31
N TYR A 315 7.75 13.06 5.32
CA TYR A 315 8.75 12.04 5.67
C TYR A 315 8.62 11.63 7.15
N GLU A 316 8.48 12.60 8.06
CA GLU A 316 8.24 12.31 9.48
C GLU A 316 6.89 11.65 9.70
N LEU A 317 5.85 12.10 8.99
CA LEU A 317 4.54 11.45 9.03
C LEU A 317 4.64 9.97 8.63
N MET A 318 5.35 9.64 7.54
CA MET A 318 5.53 8.26 7.13
C MET A 318 6.24 7.40 8.20
N LYS A 319 7.23 7.93 8.92
CA LYS A 319 7.85 7.21 10.04
C LYS A 319 6.83 6.84 11.11
N ILE A 320 6.03 7.80 11.56
CA ILE A 320 4.99 7.59 12.57
C ILE A 320 3.95 6.56 12.08
N LEU A 321 3.54 6.65 10.83
CA LEU A 321 2.61 5.69 10.23
C LEU A 321 3.21 4.28 10.17
N GLY A 322 4.50 4.15 9.85
CA GLY A 322 5.22 2.88 9.88
C GLY A 322 5.27 2.26 11.28
N GLU A 323 5.53 3.04 12.33
CA GLU A 323 5.48 2.62 13.73
C GLU A 323 4.07 2.15 14.13
N LYS A 324 3.03 2.76 13.58
CA LYS A 324 1.62 2.35 13.73
C LYS A 324 1.23 1.12 12.90
N LYS A 325 2.20 0.49 12.20
CA LYS A 325 2.00 -0.67 11.33
C LYS A 325 1.09 -0.40 10.12
N ILE A 326 1.02 0.83 9.68
CA ILE A 326 0.45 1.20 8.38
C ILE A 326 1.55 0.99 7.35
N ASP A 327 1.54 -0.15 6.69
CA ASP A 327 2.61 -0.63 5.78
C ASP A 327 2.58 0.06 4.41
N SER A 328 1.47 0.71 4.08
CA SER A 328 1.27 1.31 2.76
C SER A 328 0.29 2.48 2.80
N VAL A 329 0.54 3.48 1.95
CA VAL A 329 -0.29 4.69 1.83
C VAL A 329 -0.58 5.00 0.37
N LEU A 330 -1.85 5.14 0.04
CA LEU A 330 -2.32 5.66 -1.25
C LEU A 330 -2.57 7.16 -1.10
N ILE A 331 -1.81 8.00 -1.79
CA ILE A 331 -2.06 9.44 -1.84
C ILE A 331 -3.10 9.73 -2.93
N GLU A 332 -4.27 10.18 -2.52
CA GLU A 332 -5.33 10.68 -3.40
C GLU A 332 -5.56 12.17 -3.13
N GLY A 333 -4.51 12.96 -3.29
CA GLY A 333 -4.52 14.36 -2.92
C GLY A 333 -4.62 15.32 -4.09
N GLY A 334 -4.79 16.60 -3.76
CA GLY A 334 -4.64 17.69 -4.70
C GLY A 334 -3.17 17.91 -5.11
N GLY A 335 -2.94 18.76 -6.12
CA GLY A 335 -1.61 18.98 -6.71
C GLY A 335 -0.53 19.38 -5.70
N ALA A 336 -0.88 20.13 -4.65
CA ALA A 336 0.10 20.57 -3.63
C ALA A 336 0.65 19.38 -2.84
N ILE A 337 -0.21 18.47 -2.34
CA ILE A 337 0.24 17.31 -1.56
C ILE A 337 1.02 16.32 -2.45
N ASN A 338 0.64 16.20 -3.73
CA ASN A 338 1.34 15.37 -4.69
C ASN A 338 2.78 15.89 -4.92
N PHE A 339 2.94 17.20 -5.06
CA PHE A 339 4.26 17.83 -5.19
C PHE A 339 5.10 17.62 -3.94
N SER A 340 4.55 17.91 -2.76
CA SER A 340 5.25 17.68 -1.47
C SER A 340 5.70 16.25 -1.28
N ALA A 341 4.90 15.26 -1.73
CA ALA A 341 5.27 13.86 -1.64
C ALA A 341 6.45 13.51 -2.58
N LEU A 342 6.47 14.06 -3.78
CA LEU A 342 7.57 13.89 -4.73
C LEU A 342 8.86 14.58 -4.22
N GLU A 343 8.75 15.81 -3.74
CA GLU A 343 9.85 16.56 -3.16
C GLU A 343 10.47 15.86 -1.94
N SER A 344 9.61 15.26 -1.10
CA SER A 344 10.03 14.46 0.06
C SER A 344 10.64 13.11 -0.32
N LYS A 345 10.65 12.73 -1.60
CA LYS A 345 11.20 11.46 -2.14
C LYS A 345 10.62 10.21 -1.47
N ILE A 346 9.35 10.27 -1.08
CA ILE A 346 8.68 9.15 -0.42
C ILE A 346 7.86 8.27 -1.38
N VAL A 347 7.67 8.69 -2.64
CA VAL A 347 6.80 8.03 -3.61
C VAL A 347 7.52 6.84 -4.26
N ASN A 348 7.01 5.64 -4.04
CA ASN A 348 7.52 4.39 -4.62
C ASN A 348 6.81 4.02 -5.94
N LYS A 349 5.52 4.37 -6.07
CA LYS A 349 4.69 4.01 -7.23
C LYS A 349 3.75 5.15 -7.61
N ILE A 350 3.44 5.25 -8.90
CA ILE A 350 2.44 6.19 -9.42
C ILE A 350 1.39 5.43 -10.24
N TYR A 351 0.13 5.76 -10.01
CA TYR A 351 -1.02 5.35 -10.83
C TYR A 351 -1.60 6.61 -11.49
N ALA A 352 -1.26 6.83 -12.76
CA ALA A 352 -1.73 7.98 -13.53
C ALA A 352 -2.84 7.52 -14.50
N PHE A 353 -4.08 7.93 -14.23
CA PHE A 353 -5.20 7.72 -15.12
C PHE A 353 -5.30 8.91 -16.09
N VAL A 354 -5.26 8.64 -17.38
CA VAL A 354 -5.35 9.62 -18.45
C VAL A 354 -6.66 9.42 -19.20
N ALA A 355 -7.57 10.36 -19.04
CA ALA A 355 -8.86 10.34 -19.73
C ALA A 355 -8.73 10.93 -21.15
N PRO A 356 -9.47 10.44 -22.15
CA PRO A 356 -9.47 10.96 -23.53
C PRO A 356 -10.28 12.25 -23.62
N LYS A 357 -9.95 13.25 -22.79
CA LYS A 357 -10.59 14.56 -22.69
C LYS A 357 -9.54 15.65 -22.76
N ILE A 358 -9.93 16.83 -23.22
CA ILE A 358 -9.08 18.03 -23.26
C ILE A 358 -9.87 19.18 -22.64
N PHE A 359 -9.32 19.82 -21.61
CA PHE A 359 -9.95 20.97 -20.95
C PHE A 359 -9.35 22.31 -21.38
N GLY A 360 -8.08 22.33 -21.76
CA GLY A 360 -7.36 23.54 -22.16
C GLY A 360 -7.12 24.55 -21.03
N GLY A 361 -6.59 25.69 -21.38
CA GLY A 361 -6.41 26.83 -20.47
C GLY A 361 -5.42 26.58 -19.33
N ALA A 362 -5.45 27.46 -18.31
CA ALA A 362 -4.58 27.45 -17.13
C ALA A 362 -5.19 26.69 -15.93
N ALA A 363 -5.96 25.63 -16.18
CA ALA A 363 -6.56 24.83 -15.12
C ALA A 363 -5.53 24.02 -14.33
N LYS A 364 -5.90 23.56 -13.11
CA LYS A 364 -5.00 22.85 -12.19
C LYS A 364 -4.42 21.58 -12.80
N SER A 365 -3.12 21.35 -12.57
CA SER A 365 -2.43 20.11 -12.91
C SER A 365 -2.45 19.11 -11.74
N PRO A 366 -2.21 17.81 -12.00
CA PRO A 366 -2.16 16.77 -10.97
C PRO A 366 -1.00 16.97 -9.98
N VAL A 367 0.08 17.62 -10.39
CA VAL A 367 1.22 17.97 -9.55
C VAL A 367 1.36 19.49 -9.61
N GLY A 368 1.14 20.14 -8.47
CA GLY A 368 1.26 21.59 -8.29
C GLY A 368 2.63 21.99 -7.75
N GLY A 369 2.66 22.96 -6.81
CA GLY A 369 3.89 23.45 -6.20
C GLY A 369 4.65 24.40 -7.12
N GLU A 370 5.93 24.63 -6.80
CA GLU A 370 6.79 25.54 -7.57
C GLU A 370 7.36 24.92 -8.86
N GLY A 371 7.32 23.59 -8.95
CA GLY A 371 7.91 22.86 -10.05
C GLY A 371 9.44 22.73 -9.96
N VAL A 372 10.07 22.34 -11.06
CA VAL A 372 11.52 22.21 -11.17
C VAL A 372 12.08 23.25 -12.15
N ASN A 373 13.31 23.71 -11.89
CA ASN A 373 13.92 24.77 -12.70
C ASN A 373 14.47 24.24 -14.04
N LEU A 374 15.01 23.03 -14.07
CA LEU A 374 15.62 22.43 -15.25
C LEU A 374 15.08 21.03 -15.50
N PRO A 375 15.01 20.59 -16.76
CA PRO A 375 14.54 19.23 -17.10
C PRO A 375 15.31 18.10 -16.39
N LYS A 376 16.61 18.31 -16.10
CA LYS A 376 17.46 17.35 -15.38
C LYS A 376 17.06 17.17 -13.90
N ASP A 377 16.34 18.15 -13.33
CA ASP A 377 15.89 18.15 -11.94
C ASP A 377 14.51 17.47 -11.79
N ALA A 378 13.94 16.96 -12.88
CA ALA A 378 12.65 16.31 -12.89
C ALA A 378 12.64 15.05 -12.03
N PHE A 379 11.51 14.77 -11.37
CA PHE A 379 11.28 13.53 -10.65
C PHE A 379 11.13 12.37 -11.64
N GLY A 380 12.11 11.46 -11.68
CA GLY A 380 12.18 10.38 -12.65
C GLY A 380 11.50 9.10 -12.17
N PHE A 381 10.65 8.52 -13.03
CA PHE A 381 9.99 7.22 -12.81
C PHE A 381 10.08 6.36 -14.07
N LYS A 382 10.08 5.02 -13.89
CA LYS A 382 10.04 4.06 -15.00
C LYS A 382 8.61 3.56 -15.19
N ILE A 383 8.12 3.59 -16.43
CA ILE A 383 6.85 2.96 -16.77
C ILE A 383 7.03 1.44 -16.66
N LYS A 384 6.24 0.82 -15.77
CA LYS A 384 6.22 -0.64 -15.58
C LYS A 384 5.08 -1.29 -16.35
N LYS A 385 3.95 -0.58 -16.50
CA LYS A 385 2.79 -1.11 -17.21
C LYS A 385 1.95 0.01 -17.80
N VAL A 386 1.38 -0.25 -18.98
CA VAL A 386 0.36 0.57 -19.64
C VAL A 386 -0.86 -0.31 -19.86
N SER A 387 -2.03 0.14 -19.42
CA SER A 387 -3.28 -0.63 -19.55
C SER A 387 -4.41 0.29 -19.97
N GLN A 388 -5.34 -0.21 -20.78
CA GLN A 388 -6.59 0.46 -21.05
C GLN A 388 -7.61 0.02 -19.98
N ILE A 389 -8.28 0.99 -19.33
CA ILE A 389 -9.33 0.75 -18.33
C ILE A 389 -10.57 1.51 -18.78
N GLY A 390 -11.53 0.81 -19.39
CA GLY A 390 -12.64 1.46 -20.08
C GLY A 390 -12.13 2.32 -21.22
N GLU A 391 -12.44 3.61 -21.18
CA GLU A 391 -11.97 4.60 -22.15
C GLU A 391 -10.64 5.25 -21.76
N ASP A 392 -10.22 5.11 -20.49
CA ASP A 392 -9.02 5.74 -19.95
C ASP A 392 -7.78 4.86 -20.16
N VAL A 393 -6.61 5.49 -20.13
CA VAL A 393 -5.31 4.83 -20.06
C VAL A 393 -4.77 4.92 -18.64
N LEU A 394 -4.38 3.78 -18.05
CA LEU A 394 -3.63 3.73 -16.80
C LEU A 394 -2.14 3.52 -17.09
N LEU A 395 -1.33 4.45 -16.61
CA LEU A 395 0.12 4.31 -16.53
C LEU A 395 0.48 3.91 -15.09
N GLU A 396 1.15 2.77 -14.94
CA GLU A 396 1.76 2.35 -13.68
C GLU A 396 3.26 2.59 -13.75
N LEU A 397 3.76 3.48 -12.89
CA LEU A 397 5.17 3.82 -12.85
C LEU A 397 5.75 3.47 -11.46
N ALA A 398 7.01 3.08 -11.44
CA ALA A 398 7.76 2.86 -10.20
C ALA A 398 8.99 3.76 -10.17
N ASP A 399 9.43 4.09 -8.96
CA ASP A 399 10.68 4.80 -8.78
C ASP A 399 11.83 4.08 -9.50
N SER A 400 12.73 4.83 -10.10
CA SER A 400 13.87 4.30 -10.84
C SER A 400 14.85 3.51 -9.96
N THR A 401 14.79 3.69 -8.63
CA THR A 401 15.62 3.01 -7.63
C THR A 401 14.94 1.80 -7.01
N SER A 402 13.63 1.62 -7.17
CA SER A 402 12.91 0.43 -6.72
C SER A 402 13.10 -0.72 -7.70
N LEU A 403 13.53 -1.87 -7.19
CA LEU A 403 13.75 -3.14 -7.92
C LEU A 403 12.52 -3.61 -8.69
#